data_d8e67526d9157926f1beb3f5a274821f
#
_entry.id   d8e67526d9157926f1beb3f5a274821f
#
_cell.length_a   1.000
_cell.length_b   1.000
_cell.length_c   1.000
_cell.angle_alpha   90.00
_cell.angle_beta   90.00
_cell.angle_gamma   90.00
#
_symmetry.space_group_name_H-M   'P 1'
#
loop_
_entity.id
_entity.type
_entity.pdbx_description
1 polymer ?
#
loop_
_entity_poly.entity_id
_entity_poly.type
_entity_poly.pdbx_seq_one_letter_code
_entity_poly.pdbx_strand_id
1 'polypeptide(L)'
;MGWHRAGWYTARWVDRLLFPANWPSANRIIPELQDIQVGDFIPDGAPETQCGLIVERLAPNEALTLHSTSHLPAAWRMKHKAELDWSWVFVLLPVDDARRTRFLFRSRWTTAPWWLTLGGWLGIVPADFVMARDMLRGVKRRAEELARRRGATERDPSERRETLALVPLGPTAPTST
;
A
#
# COMPACT_ATOMS: atom_id res chain seq x y z
N MET A 1 -2.99 -0.31 -0.13
CA MET A 1 -2.40 -1.35 -1.01
C MET A 1 -3.27 -2.59 -0.95
N GLY A 2 -2.99 -3.59 -1.78
CA GLY A 2 -3.61 -4.91 -1.70
C GLY A 2 -4.47 -5.27 -2.89
N TRP A 3 -4.73 -6.59 -3.01
CA TRP A 3 -5.56 -7.20 -4.04
C TRP A 3 -7.01 -6.68 -3.95
N HIS A 4 -7.59 -6.27 -5.08
CA HIS A 4 -8.92 -5.65 -5.16
C HIS A 4 -9.13 -4.47 -4.18
N ARG A 5 -8.04 -3.79 -3.80
CA ARG A 5 -8.04 -2.56 -2.99
C ARG A 5 -7.43 -1.41 -3.80
N ALA A 6 -6.49 -0.68 -3.21
CA ALA A 6 -5.82 0.43 -3.91
C ALA A 6 -4.72 -0.01 -4.88
N GLY A 7 -4.46 -1.30 -5.03
CA GLY A 7 -3.39 -1.86 -5.84
C GLY A 7 -2.00 -1.71 -5.21
N TRP A 8 -0.97 -2.13 -5.94
CA TRP A 8 0.42 -2.15 -5.45
C TRP A 8 1.26 -0.98 -5.93
N TYR A 9 0.68 -0.09 -6.76
CA TYR A 9 1.35 1.08 -7.36
C TYR A 9 2.53 0.76 -8.27
N THR A 10 2.62 -0.47 -8.74
CA THR A 10 3.58 -0.94 -9.73
C THR A 10 3.27 -0.42 -11.13
N ALA A 11 4.12 -0.73 -12.10
CA ALA A 11 3.88 -0.37 -13.49
C ALA A 11 2.73 -1.20 -14.08
N ARG A 12 1.91 -0.59 -14.94
CA ARG A 12 0.74 -1.25 -15.54
C ARG A 12 1.08 -2.57 -16.27
N TRP A 13 2.26 -2.65 -16.88
CA TRP A 13 2.68 -3.87 -17.56
C TRP A 13 3.01 -5.00 -16.59
N VAL A 14 3.60 -4.66 -15.42
CA VAL A 14 3.86 -5.61 -14.33
C VAL A 14 2.54 -6.12 -13.78
N ASP A 15 1.60 -5.23 -13.48
CA ASP A 15 0.28 -5.60 -12.97
C ASP A 15 -0.45 -6.54 -13.93
N ARG A 16 -0.42 -6.24 -15.26
CA ARG A 16 -1.05 -7.09 -16.28
C ARG A 16 -0.39 -8.45 -16.45
N LEU A 17 0.93 -8.52 -16.28
CA LEU A 17 1.68 -9.76 -16.45
C LEU A 17 1.56 -10.68 -15.22
N LEU A 18 1.72 -10.12 -14.03
CA LEU A 18 1.79 -10.88 -12.79
C LEU A 18 0.44 -11.00 -12.08
N PHE A 19 -0.44 -10.01 -12.24
CA PHE A 19 -1.71 -9.91 -11.55
C PHE A 19 -2.86 -9.52 -12.49
N PRO A 20 -3.11 -10.26 -13.59
CA PRO A 20 -4.06 -9.85 -14.63
C PRO A 20 -5.49 -9.70 -14.12
N ALA A 21 -5.85 -10.40 -13.06
CA ALA A 21 -7.17 -10.35 -12.44
C ALA A 21 -7.31 -9.26 -11.37
N ASN A 22 -6.23 -8.53 -11.06
CA ASN A 22 -6.29 -7.46 -10.06
C ASN A 22 -6.78 -6.14 -10.67
N TRP A 23 -7.32 -5.29 -9.82
CA TRP A 23 -7.73 -3.94 -10.23
C TRP A 23 -6.51 -3.05 -10.48
N PRO A 24 -6.60 -2.10 -11.42
CA PRO A 24 -5.57 -1.10 -11.60
C PRO A 24 -5.31 -0.31 -10.32
N SER A 25 -4.05 0.04 -10.08
CA SER A 25 -3.69 0.85 -8.91
C SER A 25 -4.41 2.20 -8.91
N ALA A 26 -4.98 2.55 -7.77
CA ALA A 26 -5.72 3.80 -7.59
C ALA A 26 -4.81 5.02 -7.83
N ASN A 27 -5.39 6.07 -8.41
CA ASN A 27 -4.74 7.36 -8.63
C ASN A 27 -5.25 8.46 -7.68
N ARG A 28 -6.10 8.10 -6.74
CA ARG A 28 -6.67 8.96 -5.69
C ARG A 28 -6.59 8.29 -4.34
N ILE A 29 -6.71 9.08 -3.28
CA ILE A 29 -6.93 8.56 -1.94
C ILE A 29 -8.33 7.96 -1.89
N ILE A 30 -8.43 6.76 -1.32
CA ILE A 30 -9.69 6.05 -1.09
C ILE A 30 -9.94 6.12 0.42
N PRO A 31 -10.90 6.96 0.88
CA PRO A 31 -11.12 7.19 2.32
C PRO A 31 -11.36 5.90 3.10
N GLU A 32 -12.13 4.99 2.54
CA GLU A 32 -12.52 3.72 3.14
C GLU A 32 -11.34 2.77 3.39
N LEU A 33 -10.19 3.06 2.79
CA LEU A 33 -8.96 2.27 2.95
C LEU A 33 -7.90 2.97 3.84
N GLN A 34 -8.25 4.08 4.49
CA GLN A 34 -7.31 4.84 5.32
C GLN A 34 -7.33 4.40 6.79
N ASP A 35 -8.43 3.84 7.25
CA ASP A 35 -8.60 3.37 8.62
C ASP A 35 -8.11 1.92 8.74
N ILE A 36 -6.79 1.74 8.69
CA ILE A 36 -6.15 0.44 8.93
C ILE A 36 -5.66 0.36 10.37
N GLN A 37 -5.73 -0.85 10.94
CA GLN A 37 -5.34 -1.12 12.31
C GLN A 37 -4.36 -2.29 12.37
N VAL A 38 -3.64 -2.39 13.48
CA VAL A 38 -2.82 -3.58 13.78
C VAL A 38 -3.72 -4.80 13.85
N GLY A 39 -3.33 -5.86 13.16
CA GLY A 39 -4.12 -7.09 13.01
C GLY A 39 -4.93 -7.17 11.71
N ASP A 40 -5.10 -6.07 10.97
CA ASP A 40 -5.83 -6.08 9.70
C ASP A 40 -5.14 -6.96 8.67
N PHE A 41 -5.97 -7.69 7.91
CA PHE A 41 -5.52 -8.50 6.79
C PHE A 41 -5.55 -7.70 5.48
N ILE A 42 -4.42 -7.63 4.80
CA ILE A 42 -4.27 -7.01 3.48
C ILE A 42 -4.11 -8.13 2.44
N PRO A 43 -5.13 -8.42 1.64
CA PRO A 43 -5.06 -9.49 0.66
C PRO A 43 -4.02 -9.19 -0.43
N ASP A 44 -3.24 -10.20 -0.80
CA ASP A 44 -2.22 -10.16 -1.86
C ASP A 44 -2.41 -11.28 -2.88
N GLY A 45 -3.61 -11.71 -3.07
CA GLY A 45 -3.99 -12.73 -4.03
C GLY A 45 -5.49 -12.94 -4.04
N ALA A 46 -5.94 -13.83 -4.94
CA ALA A 46 -7.34 -14.17 -5.02
C ALA A 46 -7.84 -14.73 -3.67
N PRO A 47 -9.10 -14.48 -3.29
CA PRO A 47 -9.64 -14.86 -1.98
C PRO A 47 -9.44 -16.34 -1.62
N GLU A 48 -9.49 -17.21 -2.63
CA GLU A 48 -9.33 -18.67 -2.47
C GLU A 48 -7.94 -19.06 -1.96
N THR A 49 -6.95 -18.22 -2.24
CA THR A 49 -5.56 -18.46 -1.81
C THR A 49 -5.31 -18.14 -0.36
N GLN A 50 -6.16 -17.30 0.23
CA GLN A 50 -5.94 -16.71 1.56
C GLN A 50 -4.54 -16.07 1.70
N CYS A 51 -3.97 -15.67 0.57
CA CYS A 51 -2.64 -15.06 0.51
C CYS A 51 -2.74 -13.59 0.86
N GLY A 52 -1.92 -13.13 1.79
CA GLY A 52 -1.92 -11.73 2.20
C GLY A 52 -0.95 -11.43 3.33
N LEU A 53 -0.99 -10.19 3.77
CA LEU A 53 -0.15 -9.67 4.84
C LEU A 53 -1.01 -9.18 5.99
N ILE A 54 -0.52 -9.34 7.20
CA ILE A 54 -1.12 -8.79 8.42
C ILE A 54 -0.40 -7.48 8.76
N VAL A 55 -1.15 -6.48 9.17
CA VAL A 55 -0.58 -5.25 9.76
C VAL A 55 -0.03 -5.59 11.13
N GLU A 56 1.30 -5.69 11.24
CA GLU A 56 1.98 -6.05 12.49
C GLU A 56 2.25 -4.80 13.35
N ARG A 57 2.58 -3.69 12.70
CA ARG A 57 2.84 -2.42 13.38
C ARG A 57 2.38 -1.26 12.51
N LEU A 58 1.78 -0.28 13.16
CA LEU A 58 1.38 0.98 12.55
C LEU A 58 1.78 2.14 13.46
N ALA A 59 2.65 3.01 12.96
CA ALA A 59 2.96 4.31 13.54
C ALA A 59 2.53 5.37 12.50
N PRO A 60 1.41 6.08 12.72
CA PRO A 60 0.87 7.01 11.73
C PRO A 60 1.90 8.06 11.30
N ASN A 61 2.02 8.27 9.98
CA ASN A 61 2.98 9.18 9.35
C ASN A 61 4.47 8.84 9.57
N GLU A 62 4.80 7.72 10.18
CA GLU A 62 6.17 7.29 10.46
C GLU A 62 6.50 5.94 9.85
N ALA A 63 5.75 4.89 10.21
CA ALA A 63 6.08 3.54 9.79
C ALA A 63 4.86 2.62 9.70
N LEU A 64 4.95 1.66 8.76
CA LEU A 64 4.03 0.55 8.61
C LEU A 64 4.84 -0.73 8.44
N THR A 65 4.58 -1.74 9.28
CA THR A 65 5.13 -3.10 9.13
C THR A 65 4.02 -4.06 8.78
N LEU A 66 4.23 -4.79 7.69
CA LEU A 66 3.36 -5.86 7.24
C LEU A 66 4.12 -7.19 7.35
N HIS A 67 3.44 -8.24 7.77
CA HIS A 67 4.00 -9.58 7.95
C HIS A 67 3.15 -10.63 7.27
N SER A 68 3.78 -11.66 6.72
CA SER A 68 3.09 -12.79 6.10
C SER A 68 3.84 -14.10 6.24
N THR A 69 3.04 -15.15 6.44
CA THR A 69 3.47 -16.56 6.33
C THR A 69 2.65 -17.31 5.28
N SER A 70 1.76 -16.61 4.54
CA SER A 70 0.76 -17.23 3.65
C SER A 70 1.15 -17.28 2.17
N HIS A 71 2.29 -16.70 1.77
CA HIS A 71 2.72 -16.62 0.36
C HIS A 71 3.35 -17.91 -0.19
N LEU A 72 3.10 -19.04 0.46
CA LEU A 72 3.46 -20.36 -0.06
C LEU A 72 2.21 -21.21 -0.31
N PRO A 73 2.17 -21.95 -1.43
CA PRO A 73 1.10 -22.90 -1.69
C PRO A 73 0.92 -23.90 -0.54
N ALA A 74 -0.32 -24.13 -0.14
CA ALA A 74 -0.64 -25.08 0.94
C ALA A 74 -0.04 -26.48 0.70
N ALA A 75 -0.04 -26.92 -0.57
CA ALA A 75 0.58 -28.18 -0.98
C ALA A 75 2.08 -28.25 -0.66
N TRP A 76 2.81 -27.14 -0.78
CA TRP A 76 4.23 -27.09 -0.46
C TRP A 76 4.48 -27.16 1.04
N ARG A 77 3.65 -26.48 1.83
CA ARG A 77 3.69 -26.56 3.29
C ARG A 77 3.48 -27.98 3.78
N MET A 78 2.48 -28.67 3.24
CA MET A 78 2.18 -30.06 3.62
C MET A 78 3.23 -31.07 3.12
N LYS A 79 3.60 -31.00 1.83
CA LYS A 79 4.45 -32.00 1.20
C LYS A 79 5.94 -31.83 1.54
N HIS A 80 6.41 -30.59 1.65
CA HIS A 80 7.83 -30.28 1.78
C HIS A 80 8.18 -29.63 3.12
N LYS A 81 7.19 -29.46 4.02
CA LYS A 81 7.33 -28.69 5.25
C LYS A 81 7.90 -27.29 4.95
N ALA A 82 7.44 -26.73 3.83
CA ALA A 82 7.91 -25.44 3.40
C ALA A 82 7.37 -24.35 4.31
N GLU A 83 8.24 -23.46 4.75
CA GLU A 83 7.95 -22.33 5.61
C GLU A 83 8.42 -21.04 4.95
N LEU A 84 7.68 -19.98 5.18
CA LEU A 84 8.01 -18.62 4.79
C LEU A 84 7.65 -17.70 5.95
N ASP A 85 8.60 -16.86 6.31
CA ASP A 85 8.40 -15.68 7.16
C ASP A 85 8.82 -14.47 6.35
N TRP A 86 7.88 -13.57 6.06
CA TRP A 86 8.09 -12.43 5.19
C TRP A 86 7.57 -11.14 5.79
N SER A 87 8.41 -10.14 5.88
CA SER A 87 8.02 -8.83 6.37
C SER A 87 8.36 -7.71 5.38
N TRP A 88 7.44 -6.75 5.28
CA TRP A 88 7.59 -5.49 4.58
C TRP A 88 7.55 -4.35 5.56
N VAL A 89 8.54 -3.49 5.51
CA VAL A 89 8.62 -2.31 6.36
C VAL A 89 8.68 -1.07 5.48
N PHE A 90 7.73 -0.18 5.70
CA PHE A 90 7.66 1.14 5.08
C PHE A 90 7.98 2.18 6.14
N VAL A 91 8.88 3.13 5.83
CA VAL A 91 9.27 4.19 6.77
C VAL A 91 9.26 5.53 6.06
N LEU A 92 8.69 6.53 6.71
CA LEU A 92 8.70 7.92 6.28
C LEU A 92 9.68 8.70 7.16
N LEU A 93 10.74 9.23 6.57
CA LEU A 93 11.72 10.04 7.27
C LEU A 93 11.63 11.49 6.79
N PRO A 94 11.34 12.44 7.67
CA PRO A 94 11.42 13.85 7.33
C PRO A 94 12.88 14.22 7.01
N VAL A 95 13.08 15.04 5.98
CA VAL A 95 14.38 15.58 5.56
C VAL A 95 14.23 17.07 5.24
N ASP A 96 15.33 17.81 5.28
CA ASP A 96 15.37 19.23 4.98
C ASP A 96 14.35 20.04 5.83
N ASP A 97 14.43 19.91 7.14
CA ASP A 97 13.52 20.55 8.11
C ASP A 97 12.04 20.25 7.83
N ALA A 98 11.76 18.99 7.54
CA ALA A 98 10.44 18.45 7.21
C ALA A 98 9.80 18.98 5.89
N ARG A 99 10.56 19.69 5.07
CA ARG A 99 10.08 20.12 3.75
C ARG A 99 9.97 18.99 2.73
N ARG A 100 10.71 17.93 2.94
CA ARG A 100 10.66 16.70 2.11
C ARG A 100 10.56 15.48 2.99
N THR A 101 10.06 14.39 2.43
CA THR A 101 9.97 13.10 3.09
C THR A 101 10.73 12.06 2.27
N ARG A 102 11.62 11.32 2.90
CA ARG A 102 12.23 10.14 2.32
C ARG A 102 11.35 8.94 2.63
N PHE A 103 10.86 8.29 1.60
CA PHE A 103 10.12 7.05 1.71
C PHE A 103 11.05 5.87 1.53
N LEU A 104 11.18 5.03 2.55
CA LEU A 104 11.99 3.82 2.55
C LEU A 104 11.10 2.59 2.55
N PHE A 105 11.53 1.58 1.82
CA PHE A 105 10.94 0.26 1.79
C PHE A 105 12.01 -0.79 2.04
N ARG A 106 11.71 -1.75 2.92
CA ARG A 106 12.56 -2.91 3.18
C ARG A 106 11.70 -4.16 3.15
N SER A 107 12.10 -5.12 2.34
CA SER A 107 11.59 -6.48 2.31
C SER A 107 12.60 -7.40 2.98
N ARG A 108 12.14 -8.27 3.88
CA ARG A 108 12.94 -9.32 4.51
C ARG A 108 12.13 -10.60 4.52
N TRP A 109 12.76 -11.69 4.14
CA TRP A 109 12.14 -12.99 4.17
C TRP A 109 13.14 -14.08 4.57
N THR A 110 12.64 -15.11 5.22
CA THR A 110 13.32 -16.36 5.51
C THR A 110 12.46 -17.52 5.05
N THR A 111 13.08 -18.57 4.59
CA THR A 111 12.38 -19.76 4.09
C THR A 111 13.08 -21.04 4.54
N ALA A 112 12.30 -22.09 4.67
CA ALA A 112 12.77 -23.46 4.81
C ALA A 112 11.98 -24.35 3.82
N PRO A 113 12.60 -25.40 3.29
CA PRO A 113 14.00 -25.79 3.35
C PRO A 113 14.93 -24.96 2.46
N TRP A 114 16.24 -25.14 2.57
CA TRP A 114 17.29 -24.33 1.93
C TRP A 114 17.14 -24.15 0.40
N TRP A 115 16.66 -25.16 -0.31
CA TRP A 115 16.45 -25.06 -1.77
C TRP A 115 15.38 -24.02 -2.14
N LEU A 116 14.40 -23.81 -1.26
CA LEU A 116 13.39 -22.76 -1.44
C LEU A 116 14.05 -21.39 -1.31
N THR A 117 14.98 -21.22 -0.38
CA THR A 117 15.79 -20.01 -0.23
C THR A 117 16.58 -19.74 -1.50
N LEU A 118 17.27 -20.74 -2.05
CA LEU A 118 18.04 -20.60 -3.29
C LEU A 118 17.12 -20.22 -4.47
N GLY A 119 15.99 -20.88 -4.64
CA GLY A 119 15.01 -20.56 -5.68
C GLY A 119 14.46 -19.14 -5.52
N GLY A 120 14.21 -18.70 -4.29
CA GLY A 120 13.80 -17.34 -3.97
C GLY A 120 14.85 -16.30 -4.37
N TRP A 121 16.11 -16.54 -4.07
CA TRP A 121 17.22 -15.64 -4.47
C TRP A 121 17.34 -15.49 -5.98
N LEU A 122 17.17 -16.57 -6.73
CA LEU A 122 17.31 -16.56 -8.18
C LEU A 122 16.09 -15.99 -8.91
N GLY A 123 14.89 -16.16 -8.37
CA GLY A 123 13.64 -15.78 -9.04
C GLY A 123 12.93 -14.60 -8.36
N ILE A 124 12.65 -14.73 -7.06
CA ILE A 124 11.80 -13.75 -6.34
C ILE A 124 12.54 -12.44 -6.11
N VAL A 125 13.81 -12.48 -5.70
CA VAL A 125 14.57 -11.25 -5.38
C VAL A 125 14.68 -10.30 -6.58
N PRO A 126 15.03 -10.74 -7.80
CA PRO A 126 15.04 -9.85 -8.95
C PRO A 126 13.65 -9.29 -9.31
N ALA A 127 12.61 -10.13 -9.22
CA ALA A 127 11.24 -9.71 -9.48
C ALA A 127 10.75 -8.68 -8.43
N ASP A 128 10.97 -8.95 -7.15
CA ASP A 128 10.63 -8.05 -6.04
C ASP A 128 11.36 -6.72 -6.16
N PHE A 129 12.63 -6.71 -6.58
CA PHE A 129 13.38 -5.49 -6.82
C PHE A 129 12.71 -4.60 -7.89
N VAL A 130 12.29 -5.18 -9.02
CA VAL A 130 11.61 -4.43 -10.08
C VAL A 130 10.28 -3.89 -9.58
N MET A 131 9.49 -4.73 -8.91
CA MET A 131 8.19 -4.34 -8.36
C MET A 131 8.32 -3.26 -7.30
N ALA A 132 9.23 -3.41 -6.35
CA ALA A 132 9.48 -2.44 -5.28
C ALA A 132 9.92 -1.08 -5.83
N ARG A 133 10.83 -1.07 -6.81
CA ARG A 133 11.28 0.15 -7.50
C ARG A 133 10.12 0.88 -8.16
N ASP A 134 9.25 0.16 -8.85
CA ASP A 134 8.12 0.77 -9.55
C ASP A 134 7.04 1.22 -8.57
N MET A 135 6.81 0.48 -7.48
CA MET A 135 5.95 0.88 -6.37
C MET A 135 6.43 2.19 -5.75
N LEU A 136 7.70 2.29 -5.38
CA LEU A 136 8.28 3.52 -4.79
C LEU A 136 8.12 4.72 -5.73
N ARG A 137 8.37 4.55 -7.03
CA ARG A 137 8.17 5.60 -8.04
C ARG A 137 6.69 5.96 -8.21
N GLY A 138 5.82 4.95 -8.17
CA GLY A 138 4.37 5.13 -8.25
C GLY A 138 3.82 5.94 -7.08
N VAL A 139 4.25 5.64 -5.85
CA VAL A 139 3.87 6.38 -4.64
C VAL A 139 4.41 7.81 -4.70
N LYS A 140 5.71 7.99 -5.03
CA LYS A 140 6.31 9.32 -5.18
C LYS A 140 5.52 10.21 -6.13
N ARG A 141 5.26 9.73 -7.35
CA ARG A 141 4.51 10.49 -8.37
C ARG A 141 3.15 10.93 -7.86
N ARG A 142 2.42 10.07 -7.16
CA ARG A 142 1.09 10.39 -6.63
C ARG A 142 1.14 11.39 -5.48
N ALA A 143 2.11 11.24 -4.59
CA ALA A 143 2.31 12.18 -3.48
C ALA A 143 2.66 13.59 -3.99
N GLU A 144 3.58 13.68 -4.96
CA GLU A 144 3.96 14.96 -5.57
C GLU A 144 2.82 15.60 -6.36
N GLU A 145 2.02 14.80 -7.07
CA GLU A 145 0.83 15.29 -7.76
C GLU A 145 -0.23 15.82 -6.80
N LEU A 146 -0.47 15.10 -5.70
CA LEU A 146 -1.39 15.55 -4.66
C LEU A 146 -0.92 16.86 -4.01
N ALA A 147 0.38 16.97 -3.73
CA ALA A 147 0.96 18.19 -3.17
C ALA A 147 0.81 19.38 -4.12
N ARG A 148 1.04 19.19 -5.43
CA ARG A 148 0.83 20.24 -6.45
C ARG A 148 -0.62 20.70 -6.51
N ARG A 149 -1.58 19.78 -6.49
CA ARG A 149 -3.01 20.11 -6.53
C ARG A 149 -3.42 20.90 -5.28
N ARG A 150 -2.97 20.50 -4.09
CA ARG A 150 -3.23 21.24 -2.85
C ARG A 150 -2.66 22.65 -2.90
N GLY A 151 -1.41 22.80 -3.34
CA GLY A 151 -0.79 24.11 -3.48
C GLY A 151 -1.42 25.01 -4.57
N ALA A 152 -2.02 24.43 -5.60
CA ALA A 152 -2.80 25.18 -6.59
C ALA A 152 -4.13 25.69 -5.98
N THR A 153 -4.87 24.84 -5.29
CA THR A 153 -6.13 25.19 -4.61
C THR A 153 -5.94 26.25 -3.50
N GLU A 154 -4.79 26.22 -2.81
CA GLU A 154 -4.45 27.26 -1.81
C GLU A 154 -4.16 28.62 -2.45
N ARG A 155 -3.70 28.66 -3.70
CA ARG A 155 -3.39 29.90 -4.46
C ARG A 155 -4.61 30.50 -5.16
N ASP A 156 -5.66 29.74 -5.39
CA ASP A 156 -6.89 30.21 -6.00
C ASP A 156 -8.05 30.28 -4.98
N PRO A 157 -8.32 31.49 -4.43
CA PRO A 157 -9.41 31.66 -3.45
C PRO A 157 -10.81 31.46 -4.02
N SER A 158 -10.99 31.46 -5.35
CA SER A 158 -12.29 31.29 -6.01
C SER A 158 -12.77 29.84 -5.92
N GLU A 159 -11.90 28.85 -6.07
CA GLU A 159 -12.25 27.43 -5.86
C GLU A 159 -12.64 27.10 -4.42
N ARG A 160 -12.07 27.83 -3.45
CA ARG A 160 -12.42 27.70 -2.04
C ARG A 160 -13.86 28.16 -1.75
N ARG A 161 -14.34 29.19 -2.46
CA ARG A 161 -15.71 29.69 -2.32
C ARG A 161 -16.73 28.74 -2.93
N GLU A 162 -16.43 28.13 -4.04
CA GLU A 162 -17.29 27.12 -4.67
C GLU A 162 -17.44 25.86 -3.83
N THR A 163 -16.33 25.36 -3.25
CA THR A 163 -16.37 24.20 -2.35
C THR A 163 -17.15 24.46 -1.06
N LEU A 164 -17.06 25.68 -0.51
CA LEU A 164 -17.84 26.09 0.67
C LEU A 164 -19.32 26.33 0.35
N ALA A 165 -19.65 26.76 -0.86
CA ALA A 165 -21.03 26.97 -1.29
C ALA A 165 -21.78 25.66 -1.56
N LEU A 166 -21.07 24.56 -1.80
CA LEU A 166 -21.64 23.23 -2.03
C LEU A 166 -21.86 22.43 -0.71
N VAL A 167 -21.49 22.97 0.45
CA VAL A 167 -21.84 22.36 1.75
C VAL A 167 -23.27 22.78 2.10
N PRO A 168 -24.28 21.88 2.08
CA PRO A 168 -25.63 22.23 2.46
C PRO A 168 -25.64 22.64 3.93
N LEU A 169 -26.12 23.85 4.21
CA LEU A 169 -26.41 24.29 5.56
C LEU A 169 -27.43 23.31 6.13
N GLY A 170 -27.03 22.52 7.10
CA GLY A 170 -27.92 21.62 7.82
C GLY A 170 -29.14 22.38 8.38
N PRO A 171 -30.30 21.72 8.58
CA PRO A 171 -31.50 22.36 9.05
C PRO A 171 -31.27 23.03 10.40
N THR A 172 -31.56 24.33 10.46
CA THR A 172 -31.61 25.09 11.71
C THR A 172 -32.64 24.43 12.64
N ALA A 173 -32.21 24.05 13.83
CA ALA A 173 -33.08 23.51 14.86
C ALA A 173 -34.20 24.52 15.20
N PRO A 174 -35.46 24.07 15.39
CA PRO A 174 -36.54 24.99 15.78
C PRO A 174 -36.30 25.48 17.21
N THR A 175 -36.37 26.79 17.38
CA THR A 175 -36.40 27.46 18.68
C THR A 175 -37.72 27.09 19.35
N SER A 176 -37.67 26.34 20.45
CA SER A 176 -38.80 26.10 21.34
C SER A 176 -39.06 27.34 22.20
N THR A 177 -40.24 27.89 22.02
CA THR A 177 -40.89 28.85 22.96
C THR A 177 -41.53 28.06 24.09
#